data_109610e667c722726f28d43cf9e35f90
#
_entry.id   109610e667c722726f28d43cf9e35f90
#
_cell.length_a   1.000
_cell.length_b   1.000
_cell.length_c   1.000
_cell.angle_alpha   90.00
_cell.angle_beta   90.00
_cell.angle_gamma   90.00
#
_symmetry.space_group_name_H-M   'P 1'
#
loop_
_entity.id
_entity.type
_entity.pdbx_description
1 polymer ?
#
loop_
_entity_poly.entity_id
_entity_poly.type
_entity_poly.pdbx_seq_one_letter_code
_entity_poly.pdbx_strand_id
1 'polypeptide(L)'
;MACRVNGVLAISRAFGDIEFKGSNPLHGLVIAVPDIQVERITPQTEFALLATDGLFDVMGAQSSVNFVRDCLHGGASLQVAAEELCREAVRRKSVDNVTAVIISFNTKPGK
;
A
#
# COMPACT_ATOMS: atom_id res chain seq x y z
N MET A 1 -22.51 -3.22 5.40
CA MET A 1 -22.01 -4.39 6.17
C MET A 1 -20.87 -5.01 5.40
N ALA A 2 -19.71 -5.19 6.01
CA ALA A 2 -18.58 -5.82 5.37
C ALA A 2 -18.78 -7.33 5.26
N CYS A 3 -18.48 -7.92 4.08
CA CYS A 3 -18.46 -9.36 3.91
C CYS A 3 -17.25 -9.95 4.66
N ARG A 4 -17.45 -11.07 5.34
CA ARG A 4 -16.40 -11.74 6.11
C ARG A 4 -16.34 -13.22 5.77
N VAL A 5 -15.12 -13.78 5.73
CA VAL A 5 -14.93 -15.23 5.55
C VAL A 5 -15.46 -15.93 6.79
N ASN A 6 -16.42 -16.83 6.61
CA ASN A 6 -17.15 -17.52 7.70
C ASN A 6 -17.68 -16.56 8.78
N GLY A 7 -18.03 -15.33 8.42
CA GLY A 7 -18.54 -14.34 9.37
C GLY A 7 -17.51 -13.77 10.36
N VAL A 8 -16.24 -14.17 10.27
CA VAL A 8 -15.19 -13.83 11.24
C VAL A 8 -14.10 -12.97 10.62
N LEU A 9 -13.46 -13.44 9.53
CA LEU A 9 -12.30 -12.79 8.93
C LEU A 9 -12.69 -11.84 7.80
N ALA A 10 -12.21 -10.60 7.85
CA ALA A 10 -12.56 -9.55 6.89
C ALA A 10 -11.74 -9.60 5.60
N ILE A 11 -10.71 -10.44 5.53
CA ILE A 11 -9.82 -10.57 4.38
C ILE A 11 -9.87 -11.99 3.82
N SER A 12 -9.53 -12.16 2.54
CA SER A 12 -9.53 -13.47 1.87
C SER A 12 -8.13 -13.98 1.54
N ARG A 13 -7.09 -13.16 1.78
CA ARG A 13 -5.71 -13.54 1.53
C ARG A 13 -4.83 -13.11 2.68
N ALA A 14 -4.04 -14.03 3.19
CA ALA A 14 -3.13 -13.76 4.30
C ALA A 14 -2.07 -14.84 4.40
N PHE A 15 -0.94 -14.48 4.99
CA PHE A 15 -0.01 -15.46 5.54
C PHE A 15 -0.59 -15.96 6.86
N GLY A 16 -0.41 -17.24 7.18
CA GLY A 16 -1.00 -17.79 8.40
C GLY A 16 -2.50 -18.00 8.29
N ASP A 17 -3.25 -17.63 9.31
CA ASP A 17 -4.71 -17.84 9.40
C ASP A 17 -5.12 -19.29 9.04
N ILE A 18 -4.43 -20.27 9.65
CA ILE A 18 -4.48 -21.68 9.27
C ILE A 18 -5.89 -22.24 9.35
N GLU A 19 -6.72 -21.78 10.28
CA GLU A 19 -8.10 -22.23 10.47
C GLU A 19 -8.99 -21.98 9.24
N PHE A 20 -8.62 -21.00 8.37
CA PHE A 20 -9.34 -20.68 7.15
C PHE A 20 -8.73 -21.31 5.90
N LYS A 21 -7.62 -22.06 6.06
CA LYS A 21 -6.91 -22.70 4.97
C LYS A 21 -7.20 -24.20 4.97
N GLY A 22 -7.53 -24.73 3.81
CA GLY A 22 -7.70 -26.18 3.64
C GLY A 22 -6.37 -26.90 3.58
N SER A 23 -6.41 -28.21 3.29
CA SER A 23 -5.23 -29.04 3.07
C SER A 23 -4.37 -28.55 1.89
N ASN A 24 -4.96 -27.85 0.93
CA ASN A 24 -4.24 -27.17 -0.15
C ASN A 24 -4.32 -25.65 0.08
N PRO A 25 -3.20 -24.99 0.42
CA PRO A 25 -3.17 -23.55 0.70
C PRO A 25 -3.62 -22.67 -0.48
N LEU A 26 -3.60 -23.19 -1.71
CA LEU A 26 -4.02 -22.44 -2.90
C LEU A 26 -5.54 -22.46 -3.12
N HIS A 27 -6.25 -23.34 -2.43
CA HIS A 27 -7.69 -23.57 -2.63
C HIS A 27 -8.51 -23.48 -1.34
N GLY A 28 -7.92 -22.98 -0.26
CA GLY A 28 -8.64 -22.74 0.99
C GLY A 28 -9.55 -21.51 0.91
N LEU A 29 -10.34 -21.25 1.96
CA LEU A 29 -11.16 -20.05 2.09
C LEU A 29 -10.30 -18.79 2.15
N VAL A 30 -9.10 -18.89 2.74
CA VAL A 30 -8.07 -17.86 2.76
C VAL A 30 -6.81 -18.46 2.13
N ILE A 31 -6.20 -17.73 1.23
CA ILE A 31 -4.97 -18.15 0.54
C ILE A 31 -3.89 -17.08 0.71
N ALA A 32 -2.63 -17.48 0.51
CA ALA A 32 -1.50 -16.55 0.59
C ALA A 32 -1.06 -16.02 -0.78
N VAL A 33 -1.72 -16.44 -1.86
CA VAL A 33 -1.36 -16.04 -3.22
C VAL A 33 -1.84 -14.61 -3.47
N PRO A 34 -0.95 -13.65 -3.77
CA PRO A 34 -1.34 -12.28 -4.08
C PRO A 34 -1.78 -12.15 -5.54
N ASP A 35 -2.41 -11.04 -5.87
CA ASP A 35 -2.47 -10.58 -7.24
C ASP A 35 -1.10 -10.05 -7.66
N ILE A 36 -0.64 -10.39 -8.85
CA ILE A 36 0.67 -9.99 -9.35
C ILE A 36 0.50 -9.15 -10.61
N GLN A 37 1.16 -8.01 -10.62
CA GLN A 37 1.27 -7.16 -11.80
C GLN A 37 2.73 -6.85 -12.03
N VAL A 38 3.18 -6.90 -13.28
CA VAL A 38 4.57 -6.63 -13.65
C VAL A 38 4.60 -5.35 -14.50
N GLU A 39 5.38 -4.40 -14.05
CA GLU A 39 5.58 -3.12 -14.75
C GLU A 39 7.05 -2.94 -15.08
N ARG A 40 7.33 -2.40 -16.27
CA ARG A 40 8.70 -2.10 -16.67
C ARG A 40 9.14 -0.76 -16.08
N ILE A 41 10.30 -0.73 -15.45
CA ILE A 41 10.92 0.51 -14.99
C ILE A 41 11.59 1.17 -16.22
N THR A 42 11.18 2.40 -16.49
CA THR A 42 11.69 3.22 -17.59
C THR A 42 12.26 4.53 -17.05
N PRO A 43 12.95 5.34 -17.89
CA PRO A 43 13.41 6.67 -17.45
C PRO A 43 12.27 7.60 -16.98
N GLN A 44 11.03 7.33 -17.38
CA GLN A 44 9.87 8.10 -16.98
C GLN A 44 9.26 7.61 -15.66
N THR A 45 9.67 6.45 -15.17
CA THR A 45 9.21 5.92 -13.89
C THR A 45 9.84 6.72 -12.74
N GLU A 46 9.03 7.41 -11.97
CA GLU A 46 9.52 8.29 -10.91
C GLU A 46 9.76 7.53 -9.61
N PHE A 47 8.73 6.89 -9.10
CA PHE A 47 8.80 6.15 -7.83
C PHE A 47 7.73 5.07 -7.75
N ALA A 48 7.88 4.18 -6.79
CA ALA A 48 6.84 3.24 -6.36
C ALA A 48 6.43 3.58 -4.92
N LEU A 49 5.15 3.50 -4.66
CA LEU A 49 4.59 3.68 -3.33
C LEU A 49 4.00 2.35 -2.86
N LEU A 50 4.49 1.86 -1.74
CA LEU A 50 3.95 0.70 -1.05
C LEU A 50 3.33 1.17 0.25
N ALA A 51 2.11 0.76 0.52
CA ALA A 51 1.44 1.18 1.74
C ALA A 51 0.42 0.14 2.19
N THR A 52 0.02 0.26 3.44
CA THR A 52 -1.02 -0.56 4.04
C THR A 52 -2.41 0.02 3.76
N ASP A 53 -3.45 -0.73 4.05
CA ASP A 53 -4.84 -0.30 3.86
C ASP A 53 -5.23 0.87 4.76
N GLY A 54 -4.50 1.10 5.85
CA GLY A 54 -4.66 2.31 6.65
C GLY A 54 -4.52 3.60 5.85
N LEU A 55 -3.73 3.57 4.76
CA LEU A 55 -3.66 4.66 3.79
C LEU A 55 -4.78 4.52 2.74
N PHE A 56 -4.85 3.38 2.06
CA PHE A 56 -5.70 3.24 0.87
C PHE A 56 -7.19 3.25 1.18
N ASP A 57 -7.59 2.99 2.42
CA ASP A 57 -8.99 3.11 2.85
C ASP A 57 -9.46 4.58 2.90
N VAL A 58 -8.56 5.54 3.05
CA VAL A 58 -8.89 6.96 3.15
C VAL A 58 -8.35 7.81 1.99
N MET A 59 -7.39 7.29 1.24
CA MET A 59 -6.82 7.94 0.05
C MET A 59 -6.69 6.93 -1.07
N GLY A 60 -7.33 7.17 -2.20
CA GLY A 60 -7.15 6.33 -3.39
C GLY A 60 -5.71 6.32 -3.88
N ALA A 61 -5.35 5.31 -4.68
CA ALA A 61 -3.99 5.14 -5.18
C ALA A 61 -3.51 6.37 -5.96
N GLN A 62 -4.33 6.90 -6.86
CA GLN A 62 -3.95 8.08 -7.65
C GLN A 62 -3.76 9.32 -6.78
N SER A 63 -4.64 9.54 -5.81
CA SER A 63 -4.53 10.67 -4.87
C SER A 63 -3.26 10.55 -4.03
N SER A 64 -2.92 9.36 -3.59
CA SER A 64 -1.70 9.10 -2.81
C SER A 64 -0.44 9.39 -3.63
N VAL A 65 -0.39 8.92 -4.87
CA VAL A 65 0.74 9.19 -5.79
C VAL A 65 0.86 10.69 -6.08
N ASN A 66 -0.25 11.36 -6.35
CA ASN A 66 -0.24 12.80 -6.60
C ASN A 66 0.28 13.57 -5.37
N PHE A 67 -0.14 13.17 -4.17
CA PHE A 67 0.32 13.78 -2.93
C PHE A 67 1.84 13.66 -2.76
N VAL A 68 2.37 12.45 -2.95
CA VAL A 68 3.82 12.21 -2.87
C VAL A 68 4.57 13.02 -3.93
N ARG A 69 4.07 13.02 -5.17
CA ARG A 69 4.69 13.79 -6.25
C ARG A 69 4.77 15.28 -5.91
N ASP A 70 3.69 15.84 -5.39
CA ASP A 70 3.66 17.25 -5.00
C ASP A 70 4.67 17.56 -3.89
N CYS A 71 4.78 16.69 -2.89
CA CYS A 71 5.79 16.83 -1.84
C CYS A 71 7.22 16.82 -2.42
N LEU A 72 7.51 15.87 -3.29
CA LEU A 72 8.85 15.75 -3.89
C LEU A 72 9.19 16.92 -4.81
N HIS A 73 8.23 17.39 -5.61
CA HIS A 73 8.40 18.57 -6.46
C HIS A 73 8.55 19.85 -5.66
N GLY A 74 7.98 19.90 -4.46
CA GLY A 74 8.16 21.00 -3.52
C GLY A 74 9.49 20.97 -2.75
N GLY A 75 10.36 19.99 -3.02
CA GLY A 75 11.68 19.90 -2.43
C GLY A 75 11.78 18.97 -1.21
N ALA A 76 10.71 18.30 -0.83
CA ALA A 76 10.74 17.35 0.29
C ALA A 76 11.62 16.13 -0.03
N SER A 77 12.27 15.60 0.99
CA SER A 77 12.96 14.31 0.89
C SER A 77 11.95 13.16 0.81
N LEU A 78 12.42 11.98 0.41
CA LEU A 78 11.57 10.77 0.39
C LEU A 78 11.01 10.48 1.79
N GLN A 79 11.83 10.63 2.81
CA GLN A 79 11.40 10.41 4.20
C GLN A 79 10.28 11.39 4.61
N VAL A 80 10.47 12.66 4.32
CA VAL A 80 9.46 13.69 4.65
C VAL A 80 8.18 13.46 3.87
N ALA A 81 8.27 13.11 2.59
CA ALA A 81 7.08 12.81 1.78
C ALA A 81 6.29 11.62 2.35
N ALA A 82 6.98 10.56 2.78
CA ALA A 82 6.34 9.40 3.39
C ALA A 82 5.66 9.77 4.73
N GLU A 83 6.34 10.55 5.56
CA GLU A 83 5.78 11.00 6.83
C GLU A 83 4.54 11.88 6.63
N GLU A 84 4.60 12.82 5.69
CA GLU A 84 3.47 13.70 5.39
C GLU A 84 2.28 12.92 4.82
N LEU A 85 2.55 11.90 4.02
CA LEU A 85 1.50 11.03 3.49
C LEU A 85 0.78 10.29 4.63
N CYS A 86 1.52 9.76 5.58
CA CYS A 86 0.93 9.09 6.74
C CYS A 86 0.13 10.07 7.61
N ARG A 87 0.63 11.29 7.80
CA ARG A 87 -0.10 12.34 8.51
C ARG A 87 -1.40 12.72 7.80
N GLU A 88 -1.37 12.78 6.47
CA GLU A 88 -2.58 13.07 5.68
C GLU A 88 -3.64 11.98 5.85
N ALA A 89 -3.22 10.71 5.90
CA ALA A 89 -4.14 9.61 6.17
C ALA A 89 -4.83 9.77 7.54
N VAL A 90 -4.08 10.17 8.55
CA VAL A 90 -4.64 10.43 9.88
C VAL A 90 -5.59 11.63 9.85
N ARG A 91 -5.26 12.72 9.16
CA ARG A 91 -6.16 13.86 8.96
C ARG A 91 -7.46 13.46 8.27
N ARG A 92 -7.42 12.49 7.37
CA ARG A 92 -8.58 11.93 6.67
C ARG A 92 -9.31 10.86 7.48
N LYS A 93 -9.05 10.79 8.78
CA LYS A 93 -9.75 9.90 9.73
C LYS A 93 -9.44 8.43 9.55
N SER A 94 -8.24 8.06 9.12
CA SER A 94 -7.82 6.67 9.19
C SER A 94 -7.86 6.20 10.65
N VAL A 95 -8.44 5.04 10.87
CA VAL A 95 -8.58 4.41 12.20
C VAL A 95 -7.63 3.23 12.36
N ASP A 96 -6.80 2.98 11.36
CA ASP A 96 -5.84 1.87 11.33
C ASP A 96 -4.41 2.38 11.39
N ASN A 97 -3.48 1.47 11.59
CA ASN A 97 -2.06 1.76 11.44
C ASN A 97 -1.74 2.10 9.99
N VAL A 98 -0.92 3.10 9.77
CA VAL A 98 -0.53 3.55 8.45
C VAL A 98 0.96 3.37 8.28
N THR A 99 1.35 2.58 7.29
CA THR A 99 2.74 2.40 6.91
C THR A 99 2.89 2.71 5.42
N ALA A 100 3.89 3.50 5.07
CA ALA A 100 4.19 3.84 3.69
C ALA A 100 5.69 3.74 3.41
N VAL A 101 6.04 3.17 2.27
CA VAL A 101 7.42 3.08 1.76
C VAL A 101 7.45 3.66 0.36
N ILE A 102 8.38 4.58 0.11
CA ILE A 102 8.58 5.19 -1.20
C ILE A 102 9.93 4.75 -1.74
N ILE A 103 9.92 4.18 -2.94
CA ILE A 103 11.13 3.77 -3.65
C ILE A 103 11.30 4.68 -4.86
N SER A 104 12.34 5.50 -4.88
CA SER A 104 12.63 6.36 -6.01
C SER A 104 13.46 5.61 -7.05
N PHE A 105 13.06 5.71 -8.30
CA PHE A 105 13.81 5.18 -9.43
C PHE A 105 14.62 6.28 -10.16
N ASN A 106 14.48 7.53 -9.73
CA ASN A 106 15.25 8.63 -10.29
C ASN A 106 16.58 8.75 -9.53
N THR A 107 17.65 8.27 -10.13
CA THR A 107 18.96 8.20 -9.51
C THR A 107 19.87 9.37 -9.91
N LYS A 108 19.30 10.53 -10.28
CA LYS A 108 20.12 11.69 -10.61
C LYS A 108 20.94 12.13 -9.42
N PRO A 109 22.27 12.36 -9.59
CA PRO A 109 23.12 12.82 -8.51
C PRO A 109 22.58 14.13 -7.90
N GLY A 110 22.69 14.29 -6.57
CA GLY A 110 22.30 15.50 -5.87
C GLY A 110 20.83 15.61 -5.48
N LYS A 111 20.08 14.54 -5.62
CA LYS A 111 18.70 14.49 -5.15
C LYS A 111 18.49 13.45 -4.06
#